data_a5d2bc6bea2db199fc4011dd9c408fb3
#
_entry.id   a5d2bc6bea2db199fc4011dd9c408fb3
#
_cell.length_a   1.000
_cell.length_b   1.000
_cell.length_c   1.000
_cell.angle_alpha   90.00
_cell.angle_beta   90.00
_cell.angle_gamma   90.00
#
_symmetry.space_group_name_H-M   'P 1'
#
loop_
_entity.id
_entity.type
_entity.pdbx_description
1 polymer ?
#
loop_
_entity_poly.entity_id
_entity_poly.type
_entity_poly.pdbx_seq_one_letter_code
_entity_poly.pdbx_strand_id
1 'polypeptide(L)'
;GLYAELGGVYEEIRGMGGELGVPIWTASQTNRGALEDEVIHADSIADSYAKVMTADFIMSVSRKDKDKLANTARVHVMKNRFGPDGLTFPTKMDTMKGEIEIYDAQSSNGIMATKESNNGVQIEKKLLHKKYLETMPTDMG
;
A
#
# COMPACT_ATOMS: atom_id res chain seq x y z
N GLY A 1 -1.73 28.40 6.89
CA GLY A 1 -2.58 27.48 7.67
C GLY A 1 -1.91 26.13 7.87
N LEU A 2 -2.48 25.28 8.71
CA LEU A 2 -1.93 23.97 9.12
C LEU A 2 -1.42 23.08 7.97
N TYR A 3 -2.08 23.14 6.82
CA TYR A 3 -1.70 22.34 5.63
C TYR A 3 -0.41 22.81 4.97
N ALA A 4 -0.16 24.11 4.93
CA ALA A 4 1.09 24.65 4.45
C ALA A 4 2.26 24.32 5.40
N GLU A 5 2.01 24.34 6.68
CA GLU A 5 2.98 23.95 7.72
C GLU A 5 3.35 22.47 7.61
N LEU A 6 2.37 21.58 7.43
CA LEU A 6 2.62 20.16 7.20
C LEU A 6 3.43 19.91 5.92
N GLY A 7 3.19 20.65 4.84
CA GLY A 7 4.01 20.57 3.63
C GLY A 7 5.48 20.89 3.90
N GLY A 8 5.75 21.95 4.67
CA GLY A 8 7.09 22.33 5.08
C GLY A 8 7.83 21.26 5.86
N VAL A 9 7.14 20.56 6.76
CA VAL A 9 7.74 19.45 7.54
C VAL A 9 8.27 18.34 6.63
N TYR A 10 7.56 17.97 5.57
CA TYR A 10 8.04 16.93 4.63
C TYR A 10 9.25 17.40 3.81
N GLU A 11 9.31 18.68 3.46
CA GLU A 11 10.48 19.25 2.78
C GLU A 11 11.70 19.28 3.72
N GLU A 12 11.51 19.63 4.98
CA GLU A 12 12.57 19.59 5.99
C GLU A 12 13.10 18.16 6.22
N ILE A 13 12.21 17.17 6.34
CA ILE A 13 12.59 15.77 6.46
C ILE A 13 13.39 15.32 5.23
N ARG A 14 13.00 15.72 4.04
CA ARG A 14 13.74 15.43 2.81
C ARG A 14 15.12 16.08 2.82
N GLY A 15 15.21 17.34 3.23
CA GLY A 15 16.48 18.07 3.38
C GLY A 15 17.42 17.36 4.34
N MET A 16 16.92 16.98 5.49
CA MET A 16 17.67 16.25 6.52
C MET A 16 18.18 14.89 5.98
N GLY A 17 17.37 14.14 5.25
CA GLY A 17 17.81 12.90 4.60
C GLY A 17 18.96 13.12 3.62
N GLY A 18 18.91 14.21 2.85
CA GLY A 18 19.99 14.61 1.93
C GLY A 18 21.27 15.00 2.65
N GLU A 19 21.16 15.77 3.72
CA GLU A 19 22.31 16.20 4.53
C GLU A 19 23.01 15.01 5.23
N LEU A 20 22.22 14.07 5.75
CA LEU A 20 22.73 12.89 6.45
C LEU A 20 23.13 11.76 5.49
N GLY A 21 22.77 11.82 4.23
CA GLY A 21 23.01 10.78 3.23
C GLY A 21 22.28 9.46 3.55
N VAL A 22 21.08 9.53 4.16
CA VAL A 22 20.30 8.37 4.57
C VAL A 22 18.89 8.43 4.01
N PRO A 23 18.25 7.28 3.69
CA PRO A 23 16.84 7.24 3.37
C PRO A 23 16.00 7.44 4.64
N ILE A 24 14.91 8.23 4.52
CA ILE A 24 13.98 8.44 5.62
C ILE A 24 12.62 7.88 5.22
N TRP A 25 12.05 7.05 6.10
CA TRP A 25 10.70 6.52 5.96
C TRP A 25 9.79 7.18 6.97
N THR A 26 8.61 7.57 6.53
CA THR A 26 7.55 8.13 7.38
C THR A 26 6.19 7.57 6.98
N ALA A 27 5.20 7.75 7.83
CA ALA A 27 3.84 7.30 7.59
C ALA A 27 2.86 8.47 7.67
N SER A 28 1.81 8.40 6.88
CA SER A 28 0.70 9.33 6.89
C SER A 28 -0.62 8.58 6.75
N GLN A 29 -1.66 9.10 7.36
CA GLN A 29 -3.01 8.54 7.21
C GLN A 29 -3.67 9.09 5.94
N THR A 30 -4.57 8.30 5.38
CA THR A 30 -5.45 8.71 4.30
C THR A 30 -6.64 9.50 4.83
N ASN A 31 -7.34 10.23 3.96
CA ASN A 31 -8.61 10.85 4.30
C ASN A 31 -9.71 9.79 4.50
N ARG A 32 -10.83 10.19 5.11
CA ARG A 32 -11.96 9.28 5.40
C ARG A 32 -12.62 8.72 4.14
N GLY A 33 -12.59 9.46 3.02
CA GLY A 33 -13.16 8.99 1.74
C GLY A 33 -12.47 7.75 1.20
N ALA A 34 -11.19 7.57 1.48
CA ALA A 34 -10.43 6.40 1.06
C ALA A 34 -10.71 5.10 1.84
N LEU A 35 -11.53 5.13 2.89
CA LEU A 35 -11.85 3.93 3.68
C LEU A 35 -12.64 2.89 2.87
N GLU A 36 -13.39 3.34 1.86
CA GLU A 36 -14.17 2.46 0.98
C GLU A 36 -13.37 1.98 -0.25
N ASP A 37 -12.19 2.55 -0.48
CA ASP A 37 -11.37 2.18 -1.63
C ASP A 37 -10.67 0.84 -1.41
N GLU A 38 -10.61 0.03 -2.46
CA GLU A 38 -9.83 -1.23 -2.42
C GLU A 38 -8.34 -0.96 -2.55
N VAL A 39 -7.98 0.05 -3.31
CA VAL A 39 -6.61 0.54 -3.49
C VAL A 39 -6.61 2.04 -3.22
N ILE A 40 -5.72 2.48 -2.37
CA ILE A 40 -5.58 3.90 -2.03
C ILE A 40 -4.65 4.55 -3.05
N HIS A 41 -5.17 5.55 -3.74
CA HIS A 41 -4.43 6.34 -4.72
C HIS A 41 -3.89 7.65 -4.10
N ALA A 42 -3.00 8.33 -4.82
CA ALA A 42 -2.31 9.53 -4.33
C ALA A 42 -3.26 10.70 -4.00
N ASP A 43 -4.39 10.81 -4.68
CA ASP A 43 -5.45 11.80 -4.43
C ASP A 43 -6.22 11.56 -3.13
N SER A 44 -6.17 10.35 -2.61
CA SER A 44 -6.80 9.96 -1.35
C SER A 44 -5.94 10.22 -0.10
N ILE A 45 -4.69 10.67 -0.26
CA ILE A 45 -3.85 11.05 0.88
C ILE A 45 -4.34 12.39 1.43
N ALA A 46 -4.69 12.48 2.71
CA ALA A 46 -5.13 13.71 3.33
C ALA A 46 -4.06 14.80 3.20
N ASP A 47 -4.48 16.00 2.77
CA ASP A 47 -3.62 17.20 2.63
C ASP A 47 -2.38 17.01 1.75
N SER A 48 -2.55 16.37 0.65
CA SER A 48 -1.58 15.43 0.13
C SER A 48 -0.70 15.94 -1.00
N TYR A 49 -1.04 17.02 -1.65
CA TYR A 49 -0.28 17.43 -2.84
C TYR A 49 1.21 17.65 -2.52
N ALA A 50 1.50 18.38 -1.44
CA ALA A 50 2.87 18.63 -1.00
C ALA A 50 3.61 17.32 -0.64
N LYS A 51 2.95 16.40 0.08
CA LYS A 51 3.52 15.08 0.45
C LYS A 51 3.86 14.26 -0.78
N VAL A 52 2.93 14.18 -1.73
CA VAL A 52 3.12 13.42 -2.98
C VAL A 52 4.23 14.02 -3.83
N MET A 53 4.35 15.35 -3.86
CA MET A 53 5.39 16.01 -4.63
C MET A 53 6.78 15.82 -4.01
N THR A 54 6.88 15.85 -2.69
CA THR A 54 8.15 15.79 -1.97
C THR A 54 8.72 14.37 -1.90
N ALA A 55 7.89 13.35 -1.71
CA ALA A 55 8.36 11.98 -1.57
C ALA A 55 8.91 11.39 -2.88
N ASP A 56 9.96 10.60 -2.79
CA ASP A 56 10.54 9.87 -3.93
C ASP A 56 9.84 8.52 -4.18
N PHE A 57 9.33 7.91 -3.11
CA PHE A 57 8.58 6.66 -3.16
C PHE A 57 7.38 6.75 -2.22
N ILE A 58 6.22 6.30 -2.68
CA ILE A 58 4.99 6.26 -1.87
C ILE A 58 4.31 4.92 -2.11
N MET A 59 4.00 4.25 -1.04
CA MET A 59 3.15 3.06 -1.07
C MET A 59 1.99 3.22 -0.09
N SER A 60 0.86 2.62 -0.41
CA SER A 60 -0.29 2.51 0.48
C SER A 60 -0.47 1.06 0.93
N VAL A 61 -1.01 0.93 2.13
CA VAL A 61 -1.48 -0.35 2.68
C VAL A 61 -2.96 -0.22 2.95
N SER A 62 -3.77 -1.03 2.28
CA SER A 62 -5.23 -1.00 2.42
C SER A 62 -5.78 -2.32 2.93
N ARG A 63 -6.76 -2.23 3.83
CA ARG A 63 -7.51 -3.38 4.39
C ARG A 63 -8.96 -2.98 4.57
N LYS A 64 -9.88 -3.78 4.03
CA LYS A 64 -11.31 -3.71 4.37
C LYS A 64 -11.62 -4.66 5.53
N ASP A 65 -12.81 -4.56 6.09
CA ASP A 65 -13.21 -5.42 7.22
C ASP A 65 -13.11 -6.91 6.88
N LYS A 66 -13.49 -7.31 5.66
CA LYS A 66 -13.29 -8.68 5.17
C LYS A 66 -11.81 -9.09 5.11
N ASP A 67 -10.93 -8.16 4.79
CA ASP A 67 -9.49 -8.42 4.74
C ASP A 67 -8.93 -8.61 6.15
N LYS A 68 -9.45 -7.88 7.14
CA LYS A 68 -9.06 -8.04 8.54
C LYS A 68 -9.41 -9.44 9.06
N LEU A 69 -10.59 -9.95 8.69
CA LEU A 69 -11.02 -11.31 9.06
C LEU A 69 -10.16 -12.39 8.39
N ALA A 70 -9.71 -12.15 7.17
CA ALA A 70 -8.90 -13.08 6.39
C ALA A 70 -7.37 -12.90 6.59
N ASN A 71 -6.93 -11.98 7.44
CA ASN A 71 -5.53 -11.61 7.61
C ASN A 71 -4.86 -11.24 6.27
N THR A 72 -5.57 -10.52 5.42
CA THR A 72 -5.08 -10.04 4.12
C THR A 72 -5.00 -8.52 4.07
N ALA A 73 -4.23 -8.02 3.11
CA ALA A 73 -4.09 -6.60 2.80
C ALA A 73 -3.68 -6.42 1.33
N ARG A 74 -3.60 -5.19 0.89
CA ARG A 74 -3.01 -4.80 -0.39
C ARG A 74 -1.97 -3.73 -0.15
N VAL A 75 -0.80 -3.94 -0.72
CA VAL A 75 0.25 -2.92 -0.83
C VAL A 75 0.22 -2.40 -2.25
N HIS A 76 0.07 -1.09 -2.43
CA HIS A 76 0.04 -0.46 -3.74
C HIS A 76 1.12 0.61 -3.84
N VAL A 77 1.95 0.53 -4.89
CA VAL A 77 2.98 1.53 -5.17
C VAL A 77 2.34 2.70 -5.91
N MET A 78 2.09 3.80 -5.20
CA MET A 78 1.44 4.99 -5.75
C MET A 78 2.40 5.87 -6.54
N LYS A 79 3.66 5.94 -6.11
CA LYS A 79 4.72 6.72 -6.74
C LYS A 79 6.05 6.01 -6.58
N ASN A 80 6.82 5.95 -7.65
CA ASN A 80 8.19 5.46 -7.62
C ASN A 80 9.04 6.28 -8.60
N ARG A 81 9.90 7.13 -8.07
CA ARG A 81 10.80 7.97 -8.91
C ARG A 81 11.89 7.15 -9.60
N PHE A 82 12.19 5.98 -9.07
CA PHE A 82 13.31 5.13 -9.52
C PHE A 82 12.90 3.94 -10.36
N GLY A 83 11.60 3.75 -10.60
CA GLY A 83 11.10 2.60 -11.36
C GLY A 83 9.60 2.66 -11.59
N PRO A 84 8.96 1.53 -11.93
CA PRO A 84 7.53 1.49 -12.20
C PRO A 84 6.70 1.79 -10.95
N ASP A 85 5.57 2.44 -11.16
CA ASP A 85 4.52 2.64 -10.16
C ASP A 85 3.20 2.01 -10.63
N GLY A 86 2.14 2.15 -9.84
CA GLY A 86 0.84 1.57 -10.14
C GLY A 86 0.73 0.06 -9.90
N LEU A 87 1.76 -0.55 -9.30
CA LEU A 87 1.77 -1.98 -8.99
C LEU A 87 1.04 -2.25 -7.67
N THR A 88 0.20 -3.29 -7.65
CA THR A 88 -0.49 -3.75 -6.45
C THR A 88 -0.01 -5.15 -6.08
N PHE A 89 0.38 -5.32 -4.82
CA PHE A 89 0.90 -6.56 -4.27
C PHE A 89 -0.09 -7.16 -3.29
N PRO A 90 -0.56 -8.39 -3.51
CA PRO A 90 -1.30 -9.14 -2.51
C PRO A 90 -0.44 -9.32 -1.27
N THR A 91 -1.03 -9.17 -0.09
CA THR A 91 -0.28 -9.17 1.17
C THR A 91 -1.03 -9.99 2.22
N LYS A 92 -0.33 -10.86 2.92
CA LYS A 92 -0.77 -11.44 4.18
C LYS A 92 -0.42 -10.45 5.28
N MET A 93 -1.37 -10.14 6.15
CA MET A 93 -1.14 -9.24 7.28
C MET A 93 -1.87 -9.75 8.52
N ASP A 94 -1.14 -10.41 9.39
CA ASP A 94 -1.62 -10.85 10.69
C ASP A 94 -1.17 -9.84 11.76
N THR A 95 -2.09 -8.98 12.16
CA THR A 95 -1.79 -7.92 13.14
C THR A 95 -1.67 -8.44 14.57
N MET A 96 -2.19 -9.64 14.88
CA MET A 96 -2.02 -10.27 16.20
C MET A 96 -0.61 -10.79 16.40
N LYS A 97 0.01 -11.27 15.31
CA LYS A 97 1.39 -11.77 15.33
C LYS A 97 2.42 -10.73 14.91
N GLY A 98 1.97 -9.62 14.32
CA GLY A 98 2.87 -8.63 13.71
C GLY A 98 3.54 -9.14 12.43
N GLU A 99 2.93 -10.11 11.75
CA GLU A 99 3.46 -10.67 10.50
C GLU A 99 2.92 -9.92 9.29
N ILE A 100 3.83 -9.54 8.40
CA ILE A 100 3.50 -8.97 7.09
C ILE A 100 4.32 -9.72 6.05
N GLU A 101 3.63 -10.31 5.06
CA GLU A 101 4.23 -11.00 3.94
C GLU A 101 3.65 -10.46 2.64
N ILE A 102 4.50 -9.86 1.82
CA ILE A 102 4.11 -9.26 0.55
C ILE A 102 4.43 -10.27 -0.55
N TYR A 103 3.43 -10.62 -1.35
CA TYR A 103 3.58 -11.55 -2.47
C TYR A 103 3.88 -10.81 -3.76
N ASP A 104 4.60 -11.46 -4.67
CA ASP A 104 4.96 -10.88 -5.96
C ASP A 104 3.70 -10.52 -6.78
N ALA A 105 3.68 -9.31 -7.32
CA ALA A 105 2.63 -8.85 -8.23
C ALA A 105 2.53 -9.72 -9.49
N GLN A 106 3.63 -10.34 -9.93
CA GLN A 106 3.66 -11.27 -11.06
C GLN A 106 2.96 -12.59 -10.75
N SER A 107 2.82 -12.99 -9.48
CA SER A 107 2.02 -14.16 -9.11
C SER A 107 0.51 -13.97 -9.37
N SER A 108 0.09 -12.77 -9.64
CA SER A 108 -1.27 -12.41 -10.09
C SER A 108 -1.40 -12.31 -11.62
N ASN A 109 -0.63 -13.07 -12.39
CA ASN A 109 -0.60 -13.09 -13.85
C ASN A 109 -0.13 -11.79 -14.53
N GLY A 110 0.72 -11.01 -13.88
CA GLY A 110 1.32 -9.81 -14.47
C GLY A 110 0.32 -8.68 -14.71
N ILE A 111 -0.85 -8.72 -14.08
CA ILE A 111 -1.85 -7.68 -14.25
C ILE A 111 -1.40 -6.47 -13.44
N MET A 112 -0.85 -5.49 -14.12
CA MET A 112 -0.73 -4.15 -13.58
C MET A 112 -2.14 -3.65 -13.24
N ALA A 113 -2.35 -3.16 -12.03
CA ALA A 113 -3.58 -2.46 -11.68
C ALA A 113 -3.62 -1.15 -12.47
N THR A 114 -4.13 -1.20 -13.68
CA THR A 114 -4.53 0.02 -14.38
C THR A 114 -5.74 0.60 -13.64
N LYS A 115 -5.86 1.92 -13.61
CA LYS A 115 -6.91 2.70 -12.93
C LYS A 115 -8.36 2.24 -13.20
N GLU A 116 -8.58 1.27 -14.09
CA GLU A 116 -9.89 0.87 -14.59
C GLU A 116 -10.24 -0.61 -14.37
N SER A 117 -9.37 -1.43 -13.79
CA SER A 117 -9.62 -2.86 -13.71
C SER A 117 -10.08 -3.34 -12.34
N ASN A 118 -11.39 -3.26 -12.10
CA ASN A 118 -12.06 -4.03 -11.04
C ASN A 118 -11.80 -5.55 -11.14
N ASN A 119 -11.37 -6.04 -12.30
CA ASN A 119 -11.06 -7.45 -12.53
C ASN A 119 -9.71 -7.86 -11.94
N GLY A 120 -8.69 -6.99 -11.94
CA GLY A 120 -7.38 -7.29 -11.35
C GLY A 120 -7.48 -7.59 -9.86
N VAL A 121 -8.22 -6.75 -9.13
CA VAL A 121 -8.43 -6.92 -7.68
C VAL A 121 -9.17 -8.21 -7.34
N GLN A 122 -10.11 -8.65 -8.18
CA GLN A 122 -10.82 -9.92 -7.97
C GLN A 122 -9.93 -11.14 -8.23
N ILE A 123 -9.02 -11.05 -9.21
CA ILE A 123 -8.04 -12.11 -9.50
C ILE A 123 -7.03 -12.20 -8.36
N GLU A 124 -6.53 -11.07 -7.87
CA GLU A 124 -5.62 -11.01 -6.72
C GLU A 124 -6.26 -11.65 -5.48
N LYS A 125 -7.53 -11.37 -5.21
CA LYS A 125 -8.27 -11.97 -4.09
C LYS A 125 -8.40 -13.49 -4.22
N LYS A 126 -8.68 -13.98 -5.42
CA LYS A 126 -8.79 -15.43 -5.68
C LYS A 126 -7.44 -16.13 -5.49
N LEU A 127 -6.36 -15.53 -5.96
CA LEU A 127 -5.01 -16.09 -5.80
C LEU A 127 -4.54 -16.08 -4.35
N LEU A 128 -4.80 -14.99 -3.64
CA LEU A 128 -4.46 -14.88 -2.23
C LEU A 128 -5.25 -15.91 -1.41
N HIS A 129 -6.54 -16.05 -1.69
CA HIS A 129 -7.39 -17.05 -1.03
C HIS A 129 -6.92 -18.48 -1.34
N LYS A 130 -6.54 -18.75 -2.59
CA LYS A 130 -6.00 -20.06 -2.97
C LYS A 130 -4.68 -20.35 -2.25
N LYS A 131 -3.74 -19.41 -2.23
CA LYS A 131 -2.48 -19.57 -1.46
C LYS A 131 -2.73 -19.76 0.03
N TYR A 132 -3.68 -19.01 0.59
CA TYR A 132 -4.06 -19.14 1.99
C TYR A 132 -4.58 -20.56 2.30
N LEU A 133 -5.43 -21.13 1.44
CA LEU A 133 -5.93 -22.49 1.59
C LEU A 133 -4.82 -23.55 1.44
N GLU A 134 -3.86 -23.31 0.56
CA GLU A 134 -2.70 -24.20 0.35
C GLU A 134 -1.71 -24.18 1.56
N THR A 135 -1.70 -23.09 2.33
CA THR A 135 -0.83 -22.95 3.52
C THR A 135 -1.51 -23.32 4.83
N MET A 136 -2.81 -23.63 4.81
CA MET A 136 -3.48 -24.12 6.00
C MET A 136 -3.00 -25.52 6.33
N PRO A 137 -2.65 -25.80 7.60
CA PRO A 137 -2.38 -27.16 8.04
C PRO A 137 -3.62 -28.03 7.81
N THR A 138 -3.43 -29.20 7.22
CA THR A 138 -4.49 -30.18 6.94
C THR A 138 -5.01 -30.89 8.21
N ASP A 139 -4.57 -30.45 9.39
CA ASP A 139 -4.95 -31.05 10.67
C ASP A 139 -6.08 -30.27 11.36
N MET A 140 -7.27 -30.39 10.83
CA MET A 140 -8.52 -30.35 11.61
C MET A 140 -9.45 -31.44 11.09
N GLY A 141 -9.04 -32.67 11.34
CA GLY A 141 -9.92 -33.83 11.29
C GLY A 141 -10.45 -34.11 12.67
#